data_876723e5dc028ea70bc629162cb58b0b
#
_entry.id   876723e5dc028ea70bc629162cb58b0b
#
_cell.length_a   1.000
_cell.length_b   1.000
_cell.length_c   1.000
_cell.angle_alpha   90.00
_cell.angle_beta   90.00
_cell.angle_gamma   90.00
#
_symmetry.space_group_name_H-M   'P 1'
#
loop_
_entity.id
_entity.type
_entity.pdbx_description
1 polymer ?
#
loop_
_entity_poly.entity_id
_entity_poly.type
_entity_poly.pdbx_seq_one_letter_code
_entity_poly.pdbx_strand_id
1 'polypeptide(L)'
;HQYMAFTLQPLAGKSRQWLSQQCHHFAEQVLRERLYPEGLARIEWHRERGDELVLISASGEHLVAPMAKMLGMDHCVAILLDEEEGMLTGQTRGTLSFREGKVARINQLFAGRDNLWQGSFGYSDSHNDLPMLRAVAHPHAVNPAPALRQCASELGWPLWAWQLLP
;
A
#
# COMPACT_ATOMS: atom_id res chain seq x y z
N HIS A 1 -2.30 4.98 16.83
CA HIS A 1 -2.29 6.47 16.80
C HIS A 1 -1.00 7.07 17.36
N GLN A 2 -0.53 6.69 18.57
CA GLN A 2 0.66 7.27 19.21
C GLN A 2 1.95 7.09 18.38
N TYR A 3 2.17 5.91 17.76
CA TYR A 3 3.35 5.65 16.93
C TYR A 3 3.40 6.56 15.68
N MET A 4 2.25 6.74 15.01
CA MET A 4 2.16 7.61 13.83
C MET A 4 2.39 9.08 14.19
N ALA A 5 1.83 9.56 15.31
CA ALA A 5 2.07 10.91 15.79
C ALA A 5 3.57 11.17 16.04
N PHE A 6 4.27 10.23 16.67
CA PHE A 6 5.71 10.34 16.91
C PHE A 6 6.52 10.39 15.61
N THR A 7 6.20 9.53 14.63
CA THR A 7 6.92 9.47 13.35
C THR A 7 6.65 10.66 12.44
N LEU A 8 5.50 11.31 12.56
CA LEU A 8 5.11 12.45 11.72
C LEU A 8 5.41 13.81 12.36
N GLN A 9 5.65 13.86 13.66
CA GLN A 9 5.96 15.12 14.37
C GLN A 9 7.13 15.91 13.75
N PRO A 10 8.23 15.28 13.26
CA PRO A 10 9.31 16.00 12.58
C PRO A 10 8.89 16.69 11.28
N LEU A 11 7.75 16.34 10.72
CA LEU A 11 7.18 16.94 9.51
C LEU A 11 6.31 18.17 9.83
N ALA A 12 5.94 18.38 11.09
CA ALA A 12 5.15 19.54 11.49
C ALA A 12 5.85 20.86 11.08
N GLY A 13 5.10 21.77 10.48
CA GLY A 13 5.62 23.03 9.97
C GLY A 13 6.44 22.94 8.69
N LYS A 14 6.57 21.77 8.06
CA LYS A 14 7.16 21.65 6.73
C LYS A 14 6.07 21.81 5.66
N SER A 15 6.42 22.43 4.51
CA SER A 15 5.47 22.52 3.42
C SER A 15 5.26 21.15 2.77
N ARG A 16 4.02 20.89 2.35
CA ARG A 16 3.67 19.69 1.59
C ARG A 16 4.50 19.57 0.30
N GLN A 17 4.74 20.69 -0.37
CA GLN A 17 5.55 20.73 -1.59
C GLN A 17 6.99 20.26 -1.34
N TRP A 18 7.63 20.76 -0.27
CA TRP A 18 8.99 20.32 0.09
C TRP A 18 9.03 18.81 0.36
N LEU A 19 8.09 18.31 1.17
CA LEU A 19 8.03 16.87 1.47
C LEU A 19 7.82 16.02 0.21
N SER A 20 6.92 16.46 -0.68
CA SER A 20 6.65 15.78 -1.96
C SER A 20 7.90 15.66 -2.82
N GLN A 21 8.70 16.73 -2.93
CA GLN A 21 9.96 16.71 -3.68
C GLN A 21 10.97 15.72 -3.09
N GLN A 22 11.15 15.72 -1.75
CA GLN A 22 12.06 14.78 -1.07
C GLN A 22 11.66 13.33 -1.29
N CYS A 23 10.37 13.03 -1.15
CA CYS A 23 9.86 11.67 -1.31
C CYS A 23 9.89 11.18 -2.76
N HIS A 24 9.68 12.06 -3.73
CA HIS A 24 9.81 11.74 -5.14
C HIS A 24 11.23 11.32 -5.49
N HIS A 25 12.21 12.13 -5.06
CA HIS A 25 13.63 11.82 -5.22
C HIS A 25 14.01 10.48 -4.56
N PHE A 26 13.55 10.23 -3.34
CA PHE A 26 13.78 8.96 -2.64
C PHE A 26 13.16 7.76 -3.39
N ALA A 27 11.94 7.90 -3.90
CA ALA A 27 11.28 6.84 -4.65
C ALA A 27 12.06 6.47 -5.92
N GLU A 28 12.54 7.46 -6.68
CA GLU A 28 13.28 7.24 -7.91
C GLU A 28 14.69 6.68 -7.68
N GLN A 29 15.39 7.14 -6.67
CA GLN A 29 16.80 6.78 -6.46
C GLN A 29 16.99 5.56 -5.57
N VAL A 30 16.11 5.32 -4.60
CA VAL A 30 16.29 4.25 -3.62
C VAL A 30 15.30 3.11 -3.83
N LEU A 31 14.02 3.42 -4.01
CA LEU A 31 12.99 2.39 -4.06
C LEU A 31 12.97 1.65 -5.38
N ARG A 32 13.30 2.32 -6.49
CA ARG A 32 13.34 1.69 -7.82
C ARG A 32 14.27 0.47 -7.86
N GLU A 33 15.42 0.55 -7.22
CA GLU A 33 16.41 -0.54 -7.19
C GLU A 33 16.01 -1.70 -6.26
N ARG A 34 14.93 -1.53 -5.50
CA ARG A 34 14.41 -2.51 -4.55
C ARG A 34 13.10 -3.16 -4.99
N LEU A 35 12.74 -2.97 -6.26
CA LEU A 35 11.55 -3.60 -6.83
C LEU A 35 11.84 -5.04 -7.22
N TYR A 36 10.97 -5.95 -6.84
CA TYR A 36 11.04 -7.34 -7.26
C TYR A 36 10.64 -7.47 -8.74
N PRO A 37 11.47 -8.07 -9.61
CA PRO A 37 11.11 -8.28 -11.01
C PRO A 37 9.81 -9.07 -11.17
N GLU A 38 9.60 -10.08 -10.33
CA GLU A 38 8.37 -10.88 -10.33
C GLU A 38 7.15 -10.03 -9.95
N GLY A 39 7.35 -9.04 -9.04
CA GLY A 39 6.30 -8.06 -8.69
C GLY A 39 5.93 -7.18 -9.86
N LEU A 40 6.92 -6.67 -10.59
CA LEU A 40 6.70 -5.89 -11.81
C LEU A 40 5.98 -6.71 -12.89
N ALA A 41 6.41 -7.94 -13.12
CA ALA A 41 5.76 -8.85 -14.05
C ALA A 41 4.30 -9.14 -13.63
N ARG A 42 4.02 -9.23 -12.33
CA ARG A 42 2.67 -9.43 -11.81
C ARG A 42 1.77 -8.22 -12.02
N ILE A 43 2.31 -7.01 -11.82
CA ILE A 43 1.60 -5.76 -12.13
C ILE A 43 1.23 -5.73 -13.62
N GLU A 44 2.17 -6.05 -14.50
CA GLU A 44 1.92 -6.05 -15.94
C GLU A 44 0.88 -7.10 -16.35
N TRP A 45 0.94 -8.29 -15.80
CA TRP A 45 -0.07 -9.32 -16.01
C TRP A 45 -1.49 -8.86 -15.66
N HIS A 46 -1.64 -8.14 -14.55
CA HIS A 46 -2.93 -7.55 -14.17
C HIS A 46 -3.37 -6.46 -15.15
N ARG A 47 -2.42 -5.61 -15.58
CA ARG A 47 -2.70 -4.53 -16.54
C ARG A 47 -3.18 -5.07 -17.88
N GLU A 48 -2.52 -6.12 -18.41
CA GLU A 48 -2.93 -6.80 -19.65
C GLU A 48 -4.33 -7.40 -19.56
N ARG A 49 -4.77 -7.80 -18.38
CA ARG A 49 -6.11 -8.31 -18.11
C ARG A 49 -7.17 -7.21 -18.02
N GLY A 50 -6.75 -5.95 -17.93
CA GLY A 50 -7.64 -4.82 -17.68
C GLY A 50 -8.08 -4.71 -16.21
N ASP A 51 -7.35 -5.32 -15.28
CA ASP A 51 -7.61 -5.21 -13.85
C ASP A 51 -7.22 -3.81 -13.35
N GLU A 52 -7.99 -3.24 -12.45
CA GLU A 52 -7.73 -1.95 -11.81
C GLU A 52 -6.73 -2.12 -10.66
N LEU A 53 -5.63 -1.37 -10.71
CA LEU A 53 -4.47 -1.54 -9.85
C LEU A 53 -4.48 -0.57 -8.67
N VAL A 54 -4.41 -1.08 -7.45
CA VAL A 54 -4.37 -0.30 -6.22
C VAL A 54 -3.11 -0.59 -5.43
N LEU A 55 -2.28 0.43 -5.20
CA LEU A 55 -1.20 0.35 -4.21
C LEU A 55 -1.75 0.76 -2.84
N ILE A 56 -1.75 -0.18 -1.89
CA ILE A 56 -2.24 0.06 -0.54
C ILE A 56 -1.14 -0.15 0.51
N SER A 57 -0.93 0.83 1.39
CA SER A 57 0.12 0.79 2.40
C SER A 57 -0.31 1.42 3.72
N ALA A 58 0.30 0.93 4.81
CA ALA A 58 0.23 1.54 6.13
C ALA A 58 1.28 2.66 6.32
N SER A 59 2.00 3.03 5.28
CA SER A 59 2.89 4.19 5.26
C SER A 59 2.14 5.46 4.85
N GLY A 60 2.75 6.62 5.10
CA GLY A 60 2.17 7.90 4.73
C GLY A 60 2.10 8.12 3.21
N GLU A 61 1.09 8.84 2.76
CA GLU A 61 0.85 9.14 1.35
C GLU A 61 2.04 9.80 0.65
N HIS A 62 2.83 10.59 1.38
CA HIS A 62 4.03 11.26 0.86
C HIS A 62 5.08 10.30 0.34
N LEU A 63 5.18 9.08 0.90
CA LEU A 63 6.09 8.02 0.45
C LEU A 63 5.42 7.10 -0.59
N VAL A 64 4.14 6.81 -0.43
CA VAL A 64 3.43 5.80 -1.23
C VAL A 64 2.97 6.35 -2.57
N ALA A 65 2.53 7.62 -2.63
CA ALA A 65 2.03 8.22 -3.87
C ALA A 65 3.08 8.31 -5.00
N PRO A 66 4.36 8.70 -4.74
CA PRO A 66 5.41 8.65 -5.76
C PRO A 66 5.65 7.22 -6.28
N MET A 67 5.61 6.21 -5.40
CA MET A 67 5.72 4.81 -5.81
C MET A 67 4.55 4.36 -6.67
N ALA A 68 3.33 4.68 -6.28
CA ALA A 68 2.14 4.35 -7.05
C ALA A 68 2.23 4.93 -8.47
N LYS A 69 2.66 6.18 -8.58
CA LYS A 69 2.89 6.84 -9.87
C LYS A 69 3.98 6.16 -10.70
N MET A 70 5.12 5.84 -10.08
CA MET A 70 6.25 5.15 -10.74
C MET A 70 5.86 3.77 -11.26
N LEU A 71 5.00 3.05 -10.53
CA LEU A 71 4.51 1.71 -10.89
C LEU A 71 3.29 1.75 -11.83
N GLY A 72 2.77 2.95 -12.18
CA GLY A 72 1.58 3.09 -13.02
C GLY A 72 0.32 2.51 -12.39
N MET A 73 0.17 2.64 -11.06
CA MET A 73 -1.05 2.24 -10.35
C MET A 73 -2.18 3.21 -10.63
N ASP A 74 -3.41 2.68 -10.78
CA ASP A 74 -4.61 3.50 -10.97
C ASP A 74 -4.99 4.25 -9.69
N HIS A 75 -4.75 3.63 -8.53
CA HIS A 75 -5.08 4.20 -7.23
C HIS A 75 -3.96 4.02 -6.20
N CYS A 76 -3.92 4.96 -5.27
CA CYS A 76 -3.04 4.92 -4.09
C CYS A 76 -3.87 5.06 -2.83
N VAL A 77 -3.79 4.08 -1.94
CA VAL A 77 -4.40 4.11 -0.61
C VAL A 77 -3.31 4.05 0.45
N ALA A 78 -3.08 5.18 1.11
CA ALA A 78 -2.05 5.35 2.12
C ALA A 78 -2.59 6.14 3.32
N ILE A 79 -1.81 6.28 4.38
CA ILE A 79 -2.16 7.13 5.52
C ILE A 79 -2.08 8.59 5.06
N LEU A 80 -3.19 9.31 5.18
CA LEU A 80 -3.28 10.69 4.78
C LEU A 80 -2.67 11.59 5.86
N LEU A 81 -1.86 12.54 5.43
CA LEU A 81 -1.31 13.57 6.30
C LEU A 81 -2.28 14.73 6.41
N ASP A 82 -2.36 15.27 7.61
CA ASP A 82 -3.15 16.47 7.87
C ASP A 82 -2.33 17.74 7.58
N GLU A 83 -3.00 18.76 7.03
CA GLU A 83 -2.37 20.02 6.64
C GLU A 83 -3.30 21.21 6.87
N GLU A 84 -2.69 22.34 7.21
CA GLU A 84 -3.32 23.64 7.31
C GLU A 84 -2.52 24.62 6.44
N GLU A 85 -3.20 25.32 5.53
CA GLU A 85 -2.59 26.32 4.62
C GLU A 85 -1.34 25.80 3.85
N GLY A 86 -1.34 24.51 3.47
CA GLY A 86 -0.23 23.88 2.76
C GLY A 86 0.96 23.46 3.63
N MET A 87 0.84 23.60 4.95
CA MET A 87 1.83 23.20 5.95
C MET A 87 1.33 21.96 6.69
N LEU A 88 2.20 20.98 6.87
CA LEU A 88 1.88 19.76 7.59
C LEU A 88 1.72 20.04 9.09
N THR A 89 0.66 19.50 9.70
CA THR A 89 0.40 19.62 11.14
C THR A 89 1.17 18.58 11.97
N GLY A 90 1.74 17.56 11.33
CA GLY A 90 2.32 16.40 12.02
C GLY A 90 1.28 15.37 12.46
N GLN A 91 0.04 15.54 12.05
CA GLN A 91 -1.07 14.62 12.35
C GLN A 91 -1.51 13.84 11.10
N THR A 92 -2.37 12.86 11.30
CA THR A 92 -3.04 12.10 10.23
C THR A 92 -4.50 12.52 10.14
N ARG A 93 -5.09 12.39 8.97
CA ARG A 93 -6.52 12.62 8.74
C ARG A 93 -7.22 11.37 8.18
N GLY A 94 -8.52 11.28 8.47
CA GLY A 94 -9.37 10.20 7.96
C GLY A 94 -9.04 8.82 8.55
N THR A 95 -9.55 7.78 7.89
CA THR A 95 -9.35 6.39 8.29
C THR A 95 -7.93 5.93 7.93
N LEU A 96 -7.19 5.42 8.89
CA LEU A 96 -5.84 4.89 8.66
C LEU A 96 -5.90 3.64 7.79
N SER A 97 -5.04 3.54 6.78
CA SER A 97 -4.89 2.35 5.92
C SER A 97 -4.06 1.26 6.61
N PHE A 98 -4.51 0.82 7.78
CA PHE A 98 -3.86 -0.18 8.61
C PHE A 98 -4.88 -1.23 9.08
N ARG A 99 -4.55 -2.51 8.97
CA ARG A 99 -5.42 -3.65 9.29
C ARG A 99 -6.80 -3.53 8.62
N GLU A 100 -7.89 -3.54 9.40
CA GLU A 100 -9.27 -3.39 8.94
C GLU A 100 -9.49 -2.06 8.19
N GLY A 101 -8.71 -1.04 8.54
CA GLY A 101 -8.74 0.26 7.86
C GLY A 101 -8.39 0.17 6.38
N LYS A 102 -7.58 -0.79 5.94
CA LYS A 102 -7.32 -1.03 4.51
C LYS A 102 -8.61 -1.42 3.78
N VAL A 103 -9.38 -2.35 4.33
CA VAL A 103 -10.68 -2.77 3.78
C VAL A 103 -11.66 -1.59 3.73
N ALA A 104 -11.75 -0.84 4.84
CA ALA A 104 -12.62 0.33 4.92
C ALA A 104 -12.26 1.39 3.85
N ARG A 105 -10.96 1.67 3.65
CA ARG A 105 -10.48 2.63 2.67
C ARG A 105 -10.71 2.17 1.22
N ILE A 106 -10.58 0.87 0.92
CA ILE A 106 -10.93 0.31 -0.39
C ILE A 106 -12.44 0.44 -0.64
N ASN A 107 -13.28 0.11 0.33
CA ASN A 107 -14.73 0.26 0.21
C ASN A 107 -15.13 1.74 0.02
N GLN A 108 -14.43 2.68 0.64
CA GLN A 108 -14.65 4.12 0.43
C GLN A 108 -14.25 4.55 -0.99
N LEU A 109 -13.07 4.09 -1.47
CA LEU A 109 -12.56 4.42 -2.80
C LEU A 109 -13.53 3.97 -3.90
N PHE A 110 -14.12 2.80 -3.74
CA PHE A 110 -15.02 2.19 -4.72
C PHE A 110 -16.49 2.21 -4.27
N ALA A 111 -16.88 3.23 -3.51
CA ALA A 111 -18.26 3.37 -3.02
C ALA A 111 -19.26 3.32 -4.18
N GLY A 112 -20.31 2.49 -4.02
CA GLY A 112 -21.35 2.28 -5.05
C GLY A 112 -21.00 1.22 -6.10
N ARG A 113 -19.84 0.57 -6.02
CA ARG A 113 -19.49 -0.55 -6.89
C ARG A 113 -20.01 -1.85 -6.28
N ASP A 114 -20.93 -2.50 -6.98
CA ASP A 114 -21.44 -3.82 -6.58
C ASP A 114 -20.36 -4.90 -6.76
N ASN A 115 -20.35 -5.89 -5.86
CA ASN A 115 -19.45 -7.05 -5.93
C ASN A 115 -17.95 -6.69 -6.02
N LEU A 116 -17.54 -5.59 -5.38
CA LEU A 116 -16.17 -5.05 -5.43
C LEU A 116 -15.08 -6.11 -5.24
N TRP A 117 -15.27 -7.03 -4.30
CA TRP A 117 -14.28 -8.04 -3.94
C TRP A 117 -14.32 -9.29 -4.82
N GLN A 118 -15.36 -9.45 -5.65
CA GLN A 118 -15.50 -10.59 -6.53
C GLN A 118 -14.42 -10.56 -7.64
N GLY A 119 -13.65 -11.63 -7.75
CA GLY A 119 -12.55 -11.73 -8.71
C GLY A 119 -11.32 -10.89 -8.37
N SER A 120 -11.31 -10.21 -7.22
CA SER A 120 -10.19 -9.37 -6.78
C SER A 120 -8.98 -10.20 -6.33
N PHE A 121 -7.79 -9.64 -6.50
CA PHE A 121 -6.51 -10.20 -6.06
C PHE A 121 -5.91 -9.32 -4.96
N GLY A 122 -5.24 -9.95 -4.00
CA GLY A 122 -4.52 -9.23 -2.94
C GLY A 122 -3.16 -9.86 -2.68
N TYR A 123 -2.13 -9.03 -2.54
CA TYR A 123 -0.74 -9.42 -2.32
C TYR A 123 -0.22 -8.74 -1.07
N SER A 124 0.38 -9.49 -0.15
CA SER A 124 1.02 -8.92 1.04
C SER A 124 2.05 -9.86 1.64
N ASP A 125 3.00 -9.29 2.39
CA ASP A 125 3.99 -9.95 3.23
C ASP A 125 3.63 -9.92 4.72
N SER A 126 2.64 -9.10 5.11
CA SER A 126 2.36 -8.76 6.51
C SER A 126 1.10 -9.43 7.05
N HIS A 127 1.20 -10.00 8.25
CA HIS A 127 0.04 -10.48 9.00
C HIS A 127 -0.98 -9.38 9.33
N ASN A 128 -0.56 -8.12 9.40
CA ASN A 128 -1.47 -6.99 9.59
C ASN A 128 -2.46 -6.82 8.43
N ASP A 129 -2.17 -7.39 7.27
CA ASP A 129 -3.02 -7.34 6.08
C ASP A 129 -4.00 -8.52 5.97
N LEU A 130 -4.05 -9.37 6.99
CA LEU A 130 -4.97 -10.50 7.03
C LEU A 130 -6.44 -10.11 6.80
N PRO A 131 -6.98 -9.00 7.35
CA PRO A 131 -8.34 -8.56 7.03
C PRO A 131 -8.55 -8.30 5.53
N MET A 132 -7.59 -7.66 4.85
CA MET A 132 -7.63 -7.40 3.41
C MET A 132 -7.50 -8.71 2.60
N LEU A 133 -6.55 -9.57 2.96
CA LEU A 133 -6.35 -10.86 2.27
C LEU A 133 -7.56 -11.79 2.41
N ARG A 134 -8.32 -11.69 3.48
CA ARG A 134 -9.59 -12.43 3.66
C ARG A 134 -10.76 -11.82 2.89
N ALA A 135 -10.69 -10.54 2.54
CA ALA A 135 -11.74 -9.85 1.79
C ALA A 135 -11.64 -10.11 0.27
N VAL A 136 -10.43 -10.27 -0.27
CA VAL A 136 -10.22 -10.52 -1.69
C VAL A 136 -10.59 -11.96 -2.08
N ALA A 137 -10.96 -12.17 -3.35
CA ALA A 137 -11.26 -13.50 -3.89
C ALA A 137 -9.99 -14.36 -4.05
N HIS A 138 -8.86 -13.74 -4.38
CA HIS A 138 -7.58 -14.42 -4.66
C HIS A 138 -6.46 -13.84 -3.79
N PRO A 139 -6.31 -14.28 -2.52
CA PRO A 139 -5.23 -13.85 -1.65
C PRO A 139 -3.90 -14.52 -2.02
N HIS A 140 -2.81 -13.75 -1.96
CA HIS A 140 -1.45 -14.22 -2.19
C HIS A 140 -0.51 -13.69 -1.09
N ALA A 141 0.22 -14.58 -0.43
CA ALA A 141 1.25 -14.22 0.52
C ALA A 141 2.62 -14.19 -0.17
N VAL A 142 3.25 -13.01 -0.24
CA VAL A 142 4.52 -12.78 -0.93
C VAL A 142 5.59 -12.51 0.10
N ASN A 143 6.68 -13.29 0.11
CA ASN A 143 7.76 -13.19 1.08
C ASN A 143 7.24 -13.03 2.54
N PRO A 144 6.22 -13.83 2.94
CA PRO A 144 5.45 -13.54 4.13
C PRO A 144 6.26 -13.67 5.41
N ALA A 145 6.02 -12.76 6.34
CA ALA A 145 6.45 -12.89 7.73
C ALA A 145 5.91 -14.21 8.36
N PRO A 146 6.58 -14.79 9.37
CA PRO A 146 6.24 -16.12 9.91
C PRO A 146 4.76 -16.31 10.25
N ALA A 147 4.13 -15.32 10.89
CA ALA A 147 2.72 -15.39 11.26
C ALA A 147 1.77 -15.43 10.06
N LEU A 148 2.06 -14.65 8.98
CA LEU A 148 1.28 -14.73 7.75
C LEU A 148 1.55 -16.03 6.99
N ARG A 149 2.79 -16.50 6.97
CA ARG A 149 3.16 -17.78 6.34
C ARG A 149 2.37 -18.93 6.94
N GLN A 150 2.30 -19.01 8.26
CA GLN A 150 1.52 -20.04 8.95
C GLN A 150 0.04 -19.96 8.56
N CYS A 151 -0.55 -18.78 8.66
CA CYS A 151 -1.96 -18.57 8.34
C CYS A 151 -2.28 -18.90 6.86
N ALA A 152 -1.43 -18.48 5.93
CA ALA A 152 -1.58 -18.75 4.51
C ALA A 152 -1.49 -20.27 4.21
N SER A 153 -0.57 -20.98 4.87
CA SER A 153 -0.44 -22.44 4.75
C SER A 153 -1.68 -23.17 5.26
N GLU A 154 -2.21 -22.77 6.42
CA GLU A 154 -3.43 -23.34 7.00
C GLU A 154 -4.68 -23.09 6.13
N LEU A 155 -4.74 -21.94 5.45
CA LEU A 155 -5.85 -21.57 4.57
C LEU A 155 -5.66 -22.00 3.10
N GLY A 156 -4.54 -22.63 2.76
CA GLY A 156 -4.24 -23.08 1.40
C GLY A 156 -4.00 -21.92 0.42
N TRP A 157 -3.56 -20.76 0.91
CA TRP A 157 -3.26 -19.60 0.06
C TRP A 157 -1.91 -19.78 -0.66
N PRO A 158 -1.75 -19.27 -1.89
CA PRO A 158 -0.47 -19.25 -2.59
C PRO A 158 0.61 -18.53 -1.80
N LEU A 159 1.77 -19.21 -1.68
CA LEU A 159 3.00 -18.66 -1.08
C LEU A 159 4.00 -18.37 -2.19
N TRP A 160 4.46 -17.13 -2.28
CA TRP A 160 5.42 -16.68 -3.29
C TRP A 160 6.73 -16.27 -2.62
N ALA A 161 7.85 -16.62 -3.26
CA ALA A 161 9.18 -16.20 -2.86
C ALA A 161 9.79 -15.39 -4.00
N TRP A 162 9.66 -14.06 -3.93
CA TRP A 162 10.25 -13.13 -4.90
C TRP A 162 11.65 -12.73 -4.47
N GLN A 163 12.53 -12.49 -5.44
CA GLN A 163 13.92 -12.17 -5.19
C GLN A 163 14.33 -10.88 -5.87
N LEU A 164 15.12 -10.05 -5.15
CA LEU A 164 15.78 -8.92 -5.78
C LEU A 164 16.87 -9.47 -6.72
N LEU A 165 17.05 -8.81 -7.86
CA LEU A 165 18.22 -9.07 -8.71
C LEU A 165 19.49 -8.70 -7.95
N PRO A 166 20.58 -9.49 -8.13
CA PRO A 166 21.87 -9.22 -7.49
C PRO A 166 22.51 -7.92 -7.99
#